data_e13d935df296579a8574e455ed4ae9dc
#
_entry.id   e13d935df296579a8574e455ed4ae9dc
#
_cell.length_a   1.000
_cell.length_b   1.000
_cell.length_c   1.000
_cell.angle_alpha   90.00
_cell.angle_beta   90.00
_cell.angle_gamma   90.00
#
_symmetry.space_group_name_H-M   'P 1'
#
loop_
_entity.id
_entity.type
_entity.pdbx_description
1 polymer ?
#
loop_
_entity_poly.entity_id
_entity_poly.type
_entity_poly.pdbx_seq_one_letter_code
_entity_poly.pdbx_strand_id
1 'polypeptide(L)'
;MWDNETGNDQNDGCIRQNLHLTPHSGQSMTDSFTTLWTNDRCQLLKQDNQEGKNLTILFGGPHTSQPSFRRAAVKAGDIIYPVRVKQGVLYIIARLRVSQILALEDYIQLYPKVFSGCEISQWPSITFENYLKLHPEMRFLAPTCTDEVVLGSEGTPIRLDRSVPPDVVEALRFRSQRRERGIKHIQDGRIKKVISLQGIYRLSDRSAGEFARLLHI
;
A
#
# COMPACT_ATOMS: atom_id res chain seq x y z
N MET A 1 37.85 55.46 51.78
CA MET A 1 37.46 56.86 51.85
C MET A 1 36.41 57.10 50.78
N TRP A 2 35.16 57.33 51.30
CA TRP A 2 33.98 57.84 50.56
C TRP A 2 33.37 56.96 49.51
N ASP A 3 32.29 56.25 49.73
CA ASP A 3 30.88 56.55 50.03
C ASP A 3 30.09 57.06 48.83
N ASN A 4 28.92 56.42 48.77
CA ASN A 4 27.58 56.84 48.35
C ASN A 4 27.11 56.32 46.99
N GLU A 5 26.16 55.37 47.09
CA GLU A 5 24.69 55.53 47.27
C GLU A 5 24.01 56.03 45.99
N THR A 6 23.12 55.25 45.56
CA THR A 6 21.65 55.23 45.49
C THR A 6 21.13 55.23 44.04
N GLY A 7 20.12 54.47 43.84
CA GLY A 7 19.18 54.71 42.76
C GLY A 7 18.44 53.49 42.29
N ASN A 8 17.45 53.09 42.99
CA ASN A 8 16.23 52.40 42.65
C ASN A 8 15.71 52.82 41.28
N ASP A 9 15.32 51.86 40.43
CA ASP A 9 13.94 51.88 39.98
C ASP A 9 13.56 50.55 39.30
N GLN A 10 12.50 50.01 39.84
CA GLN A 10 11.69 48.89 39.32
C GLN A 10 11.09 49.28 37.97
N ASN A 11 11.14 48.35 37.04
CA ASN A 11 10.08 48.29 36.03
C ASN A 11 9.81 46.84 35.67
N ASP A 12 8.81 46.28 36.33
CA ASP A 12 8.14 45.05 35.99
C ASP A 12 7.49 45.17 34.61
N GLY A 13 8.15 44.64 33.60
CA GLY A 13 7.60 44.46 32.26
C GLY A 13 7.27 42.99 32.00
N CYS A 14 6.20 42.51 32.61
CA CYS A 14 5.66 41.19 32.38
C CYS A 14 5.12 41.11 30.95
N ILE A 15 5.98 40.76 29.96
CA ILE A 15 5.53 40.43 28.63
C ILE A 15 4.98 39.00 28.67
N ARG A 16 3.68 38.87 28.85
CA ARG A 16 2.93 37.64 28.57
C ARG A 16 2.97 37.38 27.07
N GLN A 17 3.94 36.59 26.62
CA GLN A 17 3.87 35.98 25.31
C GLN A 17 2.77 34.92 25.38
N ASN A 18 1.60 35.28 24.89
CA ASN A 18 0.56 34.33 24.51
C ASN A 18 1.06 33.48 23.36
N LEU A 19 1.74 32.37 23.68
CA LEU A 19 1.96 31.30 22.75
C LEU A 19 0.59 30.65 22.48
N HIS A 20 -0.11 31.15 21.49
CA HIS A 20 -1.18 30.42 20.82
C HIS A 20 -0.53 29.20 20.16
N LEU A 21 -0.38 28.12 20.89
CA LEU A 21 -0.19 26.78 20.36
C LEU A 21 -1.51 26.39 19.70
N THR A 22 -1.64 26.70 18.41
CA THR A 22 -2.62 26.05 17.57
C THR A 22 -2.14 24.60 17.41
N PRO A 23 -2.90 23.60 17.87
CA PRO A 23 -2.58 22.22 17.55
C PRO A 23 -2.96 21.98 16.08
N HIS A 24 -2.04 22.24 15.18
CA HIS A 24 -2.12 21.63 13.86
C HIS A 24 -1.80 20.14 14.02
N SER A 25 -2.72 19.39 14.59
CA SER A 25 -2.80 17.95 14.39
C SER A 25 -3.28 17.72 12.96
N GLY A 26 -2.36 17.88 12.03
CA GLY A 26 -2.53 17.35 10.66
C GLY A 26 -2.56 15.83 10.78
N GLN A 27 -3.70 15.26 11.16
CA GLN A 27 -3.96 13.84 10.93
C GLN A 27 -3.81 13.63 9.41
N SER A 28 -2.67 13.07 9.01
CA SER A 28 -2.45 12.64 7.64
C SER A 28 -3.58 11.67 7.31
N MET A 29 -4.54 12.13 6.49
CA MET A 29 -5.66 11.29 6.06
C MET A 29 -5.08 10.03 5.41
N THR A 30 -5.51 8.88 5.90
CA THR A 30 -5.18 7.58 5.35
C THR A 30 -5.88 7.42 4.02
N ASP A 31 -5.12 7.28 2.94
CA ASP A 31 -5.66 6.97 1.63
C ASP A 31 -5.79 5.46 1.44
N SER A 32 -6.72 5.06 0.58
CA SER A 32 -6.95 3.66 0.22
C SER A 32 -6.73 3.45 -1.27
N PHE A 33 -6.08 2.35 -1.63
CA PHE A 33 -5.71 2.06 -3.01
C PHE A 33 -6.11 0.64 -3.40
N THR A 34 -6.32 0.43 -4.69
CA THR A 34 -6.41 -0.92 -5.28
C THR A 34 -5.17 -1.22 -6.11
N THR A 35 -4.77 -2.48 -6.16
CA THR A 35 -3.80 -3.03 -7.09
C THR A 35 -4.34 -4.31 -7.70
N LEU A 36 -4.24 -4.44 -9.04
CA LEU A 36 -4.76 -5.61 -9.74
C LEU A 36 -3.77 -6.78 -9.65
N TRP A 37 -4.25 -7.92 -9.19
CA TRP A 37 -3.55 -9.19 -9.29
C TRP A 37 -4.09 -10.03 -10.44
N THR A 38 -3.21 -10.61 -11.21
CA THR A 38 -3.57 -11.50 -12.31
C THR A 38 -4.16 -12.82 -11.79
N ASN A 39 -4.93 -13.51 -12.63
CA ASN A 39 -5.43 -14.83 -12.26
C ASN A 39 -4.31 -15.84 -12.03
N ASP A 40 -3.22 -15.76 -12.80
CA ASP A 40 -2.06 -16.65 -12.65
C ASP A 40 -1.39 -16.44 -11.28
N ARG A 41 -1.22 -15.17 -10.84
CA ARG A 41 -0.73 -14.87 -9.48
C ARG A 41 -1.63 -15.51 -8.42
N CYS A 42 -2.94 -15.39 -8.55
CA CYS A 42 -3.87 -15.97 -7.60
C CYS A 42 -3.84 -17.51 -7.60
N GLN A 43 -3.61 -18.13 -8.77
CA GLN A 43 -3.44 -19.59 -8.86
C GLN A 43 -2.17 -20.05 -8.15
N LEU A 44 -1.05 -19.36 -8.33
CA LEU A 44 0.20 -19.64 -7.63
C LEU A 44 0.05 -19.50 -6.11
N LEU A 45 -0.63 -18.45 -5.62
CA LEU A 45 -0.92 -18.31 -4.19
C LEU A 45 -1.69 -19.50 -3.63
N LYS A 46 -2.63 -20.02 -4.39
CA LYS A 46 -3.40 -21.20 -4.00
C LYS A 46 -2.52 -22.47 -3.98
N GLN A 47 -1.68 -22.68 -5.00
CA GLN A 47 -0.73 -23.77 -5.08
C GLN A 47 0.28 -23.76 -3.93
N ASP A 48 0.70 -22.57 -3.50
CA ASP A 48 1.66 -22.38 -2.41
C ASP A 48 1.01 -22.32 -1.01
N ASN A 49 -0.29 -22.66 -0.90
CA ASN A 49 -1.03 -22.66 0.37
C ASN A 49 -0.95 -21.30 1.10
N GLN A 50 -0.98 -20.19 0.35
CA GLN A 50 -1.00 -18.84 0.91
C GLN A 50 -2.42 -18.36 1.24
N GLU A 51 -3.44 -19.00 0.73
CA GLU A 51 -4.84 -18.70 1.07
C GLU A 51 -5.08 -18.93 2.56
N GLY A 52 -5.70 -17.95 3.22
CA GLY A 52 -5.90 -17.93 4.67
C GLY A 52 -4.77 -17.30 5.48
N LYS A 53 -3.57 -17.12 4.93
CA LYS A 53 -2.47 -16.40 5.59
C LYS A 53 -2.65 -14.89 5.45
N ASN A 54 -2.21 -14.14 6.43
CA ASN A 54 -2.26 -12.68 6.37
C ASN A 54 -1.33 -12.15 5.29
N LEU A 55 -1.83 -11.17 4.53
CA LEU A 55 -1.02 -10.44 3.57
C LEU A 55 -0.03 -9.53 4.32
N THR A 56 1.27 -9.68 4.07
CA THR A 56 2.32 -8.91 4.75
C THR A 56 3.19 -8.10 3.80
N ILE A 57 3.16 -8.45 2.50
CA ILE A 57 4.08 -7.88 1.50
C ILE A 57 3.41 -7.76 0.13
N LEU A 58 3.76 -6.68 -0.59
CA LEU A 58 3.43 -6.47 -1.99
C LEU A 58 4.67 -6.05 -2.77
N PHE A 59 4.68 -6.34 -4.07
CA PHE A 59 5.75 -5.96 -4.98
C PHE A 59 5.24 -4.99 -6.01
N GLY A 60 6.00 -3.95 -6.28
CA GLY A 60 5.74 -2.95 -7.30
C GLY A 60 6.95 -2.71 -8.19
N GLY A 61 6.75 -2.03 -9.30
CA GLY A 61 7.81 -1.72 -10.23
C GLY A 61 7.35 -0.91 -11.44
N PRO A 62 8.23 -0.70 -12.41
CA PRO A 62 7.92 0.14 -13.56
C PRO A 62 6.96 -0.51 -14.55
N HIS A 63 6.75 -1.83 -14.45
CA HIS A 63 5.94 -2.58 -15.43
C HIS A 63 4.44 -2.50 -15.12
N THR A 64 3.62 -2.54 -16.16
CA THR A 64 2.15 -2.45 -16.03
C THR A 64 1.52 -3.59 -15.23
N SER A 65 2.14 -4.77 -15.21
CA SER A 65 1.70 -5.92 -14.40
C SER A 65 2.09 -5.81 -12.92
N GLN A 66 3.07 -4.96 -12.61
CA GLN A 66 3.51 -4.63 -11.26
C GLN A 66 3.72 -3.10 -11.17
N PRO A 67 2.65 -2.32 -11.11
CA PRO A 67 2.75 -0.87 -11.12
C PRO A 67 3.37 -0.32 -9.85
N SER A 68 4.05 0.83 -9.97
CA SER A 68 4.77 1.47 -8.87
C SER A 68 3.82 2.11 -7.86
N PHE A 69 3.98 1.73 -6.59
CA PHE A 69 3.29 2.33 -5.45
C PHE A 69 3.81 3.74 -5.16
N ARG A 70 5.13 3.96 -5.30
CA ARG A 70 5.74 5.29 -5.14
C ARG A 70 5.20 6.29 -6.17
N ARG A 71 5.09 5.90 -7.45
CA ARG A 71 4.49 6.75 -8.49
C ARG A 71 3.02 7.05 -8.24
N ALA A 72 2.30 6.13 -7.59
CA ALA A 72 0.93 6.35 -7.16
C ALA A 72 0.81 7.20 -5.88
N ALA A 73 1.95 7.66 -5.33
CA ALA A 73 2.04 8.43 -4.08
C ALA A 73 1.49 7.69 -2.85
N VAL A 74 1.60 6.37 -2.85
CA VAL A 74 1.32 5.55 -1.67
C VAL A 74 2.38 5.81 -0.60
N LYS A 75 1.97 5.91 0.66
CA LYS A 75 2.85 6.20 1.81
C LYS A 75 2.54 5.31 3.01
N ALA A 76 3.38 5.34 4.01
CA ALA A 76 3.13 4.67 5.28
C ALA A 76 1.81 5.15 5.90
N GLY A 77 1.04 4.22 6.47
CA GLY A 77 -0.30 4.44 7.00
C GLY A 77 -1.42 4.21 5.98
N ASP A 78 -1.16 4.27 4.68
CA ASP A 78 -2.15 4.02 3.64
C ASP A 78 -2.58 2.55 3.61
N ILE A 79 -3.71 2.31 2.97
CA ILE A 79 -4.31 0.98 2.84
C ILE A 79 -4.28 0.54 1.38
N ILE A 80 -3.86 -0.70 1.14
CA ILE A 80 -3.88 -1.30 -0.19
C ILE A 80 -4.81 -2.52 -0.18
N TYR A 81 -5.68 -2.58 -1.19
CA TYR A 81 -6.55 -3.70 -1.46
C TYR A 81 -6.10 -4.38 -2.78
N PRO A 82 -5.39 -5.51 -2.73
CA PRO A 82 -5.23 -6.36 -3.91
C PRO A 82 -6.59 -6.86 -4.37
N VAL A 83 -6.86 -6.69 -5.66
CA VAL A 83 -8.11 -7.13 -6.28
C VAL A 83 -7.81 -8.00 -7.49
N ARG A 84 -8.75 -8.88 -7.87
CA ARG A 84 -8.68 -9.60 -9.14
C ARG A 84 -10.00 -9.53 -9.87
N VAL A 85 -9.96 -9.75 -11.18
CA VAL A 85 -11.14 -9.96 -12.01
C VAL A 85 -11.10 -11.36 -12.61
N LYS A 86 -12.12 -12.15 -12.30
CA LYS A 86 -12.28 -13.49 -12.88
C LYS A 86 -13.67 -13.60 -13.50
N GLN A 87 -13.74 -13.89 -14.79
CA GLN A 87 -15.00 -13.98 -15.54
C GLN A 87 -15.91 -12.75 -15.38
N GLY A 88 -15.30 -11.56 -15.34
CA GLY A 88 -16.00 -10.29 -15.18
C GLY A 88 -16.38 -9.92 -13.74
N VAL A 89 -16.22 -10.84 -12.79
CA VAL A 89 -16.50 -10.59 -11.36
C VAL A 89 -15.26 -10.01 -10.70
N LEU A 90 -15.44 -8.94 -9.92
CA LEU A 90 -14.40 -8.35 -9.08
C LEU A 90 -14.33 -9.08 -7.74
N TYR A 91 -13.11 -9.38 -7.29
CA TYR A 91 -12.85 -9.97 -5.98
C TYR A 91 -11.87 -9.10 -5.20
N ILE A 92 -12.08 -8.96 -3.89
CA ILE A 92 -11.11 -8.38 -2.96
C ILE A 92 -10.31 -9.53 -2.36
N ILE A 93 -9.00 -9.52 -2.58
CA ILE A 93 -8.11 -10.61 -2.13
C ILE A 93 -7.74 -10.46 -0.66
N ALA A 94 -7.36 -9.25 -0.26
CA ALA A 94 -6.93 -8.93 1.09
C ALA A 94 -6.91 -7.41 1.30
N ARG A 95 -6.53 -6.99 2.50
CA ARG A 95 -6.18 -5.62 2.87
C ARG A 95 -4.78 -5.61 3.46
N LEU A 96 -4.00 -4.60 3.16
CA LEU A 96 -2.70 -4.34 3.76
C LEU A 96 -2.62 -2.87 4.21
N ARG A 97 -2.27 -2.62 5.48
CA ARG A 97 -1.85 -1.28 5.90
C ARG A 97 -0.36 -1.16 5.67
N VAL A 98 0.03 -0.16 4.90
CA VAL A 98 1.43 0.09 4.57
C VAL A 98 2.20 0.54 5.80
N SER A 99 3.26 -0.17 6.14
CA SER A 99 4.22 0.26 7.16
C SER A 99 5.43 0.96 6.52
N GLN A 100 5.91 0.43 5.39
CA GLN A 100 7.10 0.94 4.73
C GLN A 100 7.10 0.58 3.24
N ILE A 101 7.72 1.43 2.43
CA ILE A 101 8.03 1.13 1.01
C ILE A 101 9.54 1.23 0.84
N LEU A 102 10.16 0.10 0.51
CA LEU A 102 11.61 -0.04 0.30
C LEU A 102 11.92 -0.11 -1.19
N ALA A 103 13.15 0.25 -1.58
CA ALA A 103 13.71 -0.24 -2.82
C ALA A 103 13.94 -1.76 -2.71
N LEU A 104 13.91 -2.47 -3.83
CA LEU A 104 14.13 -3.92 -3.80
C LEU A 104 15.50 -4.27 -3.24
N GLU A 105 16.53 -3.49 -3.58
CA GLU A 105 17.89 -3.63 -3.10
C GLU A 105 17.97 -3.53 -1.57
N ASP A 106 17.29 -2.53 -0.97
CA ASP A 106 17.26 -2.33 0.47
C ASP A 106 16.56 -3.52 1.16
N TYR A 107 15.46 -4.02 0.57
CA TYR A 107 14.76 -5.18 1.09
C TYR A 107 15.64 -6.44 1.07
N ILE A 108 16.40 -6.66 0.01
CA ILE A 108 17.35 -7.77 -0.12
C ILE A 108 18.42 -7.72 0.95
N GLN A 109 18.92 -6.51 1.29
CA GLN A 109 19.92 -6.31 2.34
C GLN A 109 19.43 -6.72 3.75
N LEU A 110 18.13 -6.74 3.99
CA LEU A 110 17.56 -7.25 5.24
C LEU A 110 17.78 -8.76 5.41
N TYR A 111 18.07 -9.47 4.33
CA TYR A 111 18.29 -10.93 4.30
C TYR A 111 19.65 -11.30 3.74
N PRO A 112 20.77 -10.76 4.27
CA PRO A 112 22.10 -10.89 3.66
C PRO A 112 22.59 -12.32 3.55
N LYS A 113 22.18 -13.22 4.47
CA LYS A 113 22.58 -14.64 4.42
C LYS A 113 21.95 -15.39 3.25
N VAL A 114 20.79 -14.97 2.80
CA VAL A 114 20.06 -15.59 1.69
C VAL A 114 20.57 -15.06 0.35
N PHE A 115 20.90 -13.77 0.32
CA PHE A 115 21.35 -13.06 -0.89
C PHE A 115 22.86 -12.91 -1.00
N SER A 116 23.64 -13.44 -0.04
CA SER A 116 25.11 -13.35 -0.10
C SER A 116 25.65 -14.02 -1.36
N GLY A 117 26.36 -13.24 -2.18
CA GLY A 117 26.94 -13.69 -3.43
C GLY A 117 26.02 -13.66 -4.65
N CYS A 118 24.81 -13.10 -4.51
CA CYS A 118 23.90 -12.90 -5.64
C CYS A 118 23.82 -11.43 -6.03
N GLU A 119 24.20 -11.12 -7.25
CA GLU A 119 23.78 -9.87 -7.88
C GLU A 119 22.35 -10.00 -8.37
N ILE A 120 21.55 -8.94 -8.29
CA ILE A 120 20.16 -8.92 -8.77
C ILE A 120 20.08 -9.33 -10.24
N SER A 121 21.10 -9.03 -11.02
CA SER A 121 21.26 -9.43 -12.42
C SER A 121 21.38 -10.95 -12.64
N GLN A 122 21.70 -11.71 -11.58
CA GLN A 122 21.91 -13.17 -11.66
C GLN A 122 20.67 -13.97 -11.22
N TRP A 123 19.56 -13.34 -10.95
CA TRP A 123 18.31 -14.03 -10.69
C TRP A 123 17.70 -14.63 -11.96
N PRO A 124 17.21 -15.85 -11.94
CA PRO A 124 17.07 -16.79 -10.83
C PRO A 124 18.30 -17.68 -10.67
N SER A 125 18.91 -17.68 -9.50
CA SER A 125 19.95 -18.61 -9.10
C SER A 125 19.41 -19.63 -8.09
N ILE A 126 20.20 -20.67 -7.81
CA ILE A 126 19.89 -21.66 -6.75
C ILE A 126 19.57 -20.99 -5.41
N THR A 127 20.22 -19.86 -5.13
CA THR A 127 20.00 -19.06 -3.92
C THR A 127 18.59 -18.46 -3.89
N PHE A 128 18.09 -18.01 -5.04
CA PHE A 128 16.74 -17.49 -5.17
C PHE A 128 15.68 -18.58 -4.92
N GLU A 129 15.89 -19.79 -5.41
CA GLU A 129 14.99 -20.91 -5.13
C GLU A 129 14.90 -21.25 -3.63
N ASN A 130 16.01 -21.20 -2.91
CA ASN A 130 16.02 -21.39 -1.46
C ASN A 130 15.29 -20.27 -0.74
N TYR A 131 15.45 -19.03 -1.20
CA TYR A 131 14.73 -17.88 -0.69
C TYR A 131 13.22 -18.00 -0.91
N LEU A 132 12.79 -18.48 -2.08
CA LEU A 132 11.38 -18.71 -2.39
C LEU A 132 10.73 -19.76 -1.49
N LYS A 133 11.49 -20.71 -0.94
CA LYS A 133 10.97 -21.67 0.05
C LYS A 133 10.62 -21.03 1.37
N LEU A 134 11.40 -20.02 1.79
CA LEU A 134 11.19 -19.25 3.01
C LEU A 134 10.15 -18.12 2.81
N HIS A 135 10.08 -17.59 1.59
CA HIS A 135 9.24 -16.45 1.21
C HIS A 135 8.45 -16.77 -0.07
N PRO A 136 7.47 -17.68 0.00
CA PRO A 136 6.72 -18.10 -1.19
C PRO A 136 5.96 -16.95 -1.87
N GLU A 137 5.65 -15.87 -1.15
CA GLU A 137 5.10 -14.64 -1.70
C GLU A 137 6.02 -13.98 -2.73
N MET A 138 7.34 -14.23 -2.66
CA MET A 138 8.32 -13.72 -3.61
C MET A 138 8.31 -14.42 -4.96
N ARG A 139 7.58 -15.53 -5.12
CA ARG A 139 7.44 -16.22 -6.41
C ARG A 139 6.91 -15.36 -7.55
N PHE A 140 6.23 -14.28 -7.19
CA PHE A 140 5.69 -13.34 -8.17
C PHE A 140 6.66 -12.23 -8.53
N LEU A 141 7.83 -12.25 -7.89
CA LEU A 141 8.87 -11.29 -8.17
C LEU A 141 9.45 -11.60 -9.55
N ALA A 142 9.21 -10.71 -10.50
CA ALA A 142 9.92 -10.74 -11.76
C ALA A 142 11.10 -9.77 -11.63
N PRO A 143 12.35 -10.24 -11.58
CA PRO A 143 13.52 -9.39 -11.31
C PRO A 143 13.62 -8.17 -12.23
N THR A 144 13.20 -8.33 -13.48
CA THR A 144 13.19 -7.24 -14.48
C THR A 144 12.00 -6.27 -14.35
N CYS A 145 11.02 -6.57 -13.50
CA CYS A 145 9.77 -5.82 -13.38
C CYS A 145 9.51 -5.31 -11.96
N THR A 146 10.33 -5.69 -10.99
CA THR A 146 10.18 -5.31 -9.58
C THR A 146 11.34 -4.45 -9.14
N ASP A 147 11.05 -3.25 -8.62
CA ASP A 147 12.04 -2.33 -8.07
C ASP A 147 11.66 -1.80 -6.68
N GLU A 148 10.48 -2.15 -6.19
CA GLU A 148 9.99 -1.72 -4.89
C GLU A 148 9.21 -2.80 -4.15
N VAL A 149 9.29 -2.75 -2.82
CA VAL A 149 8.63 -3.67 -1.89
C VAL A 149 7.81 -2.85 -0.89
N VAL A 150 6.54 -3.20 -0.75
CA VAL A 150 5.66 -2.63 0.26
C VAL A 150 5.51 -3.63 1.39
N LEU A 151 5.95 -3.24 2.58
CA LEU A 151 5.75 -4.00 3.81
C LEU A 151 4.51 -3.49 4.54
N GLY A 152 3.75 -4.40 5.12
CA GLY A 152 2.56 -4.08 5.88
C GLY A 152 2.62 -4.58 7.33
N SER A 153 2.00 -3.82 8.24
CA SER A 153 1.88 -4.15 9.66
C SER A 153 0.58 -4.82 10.03
N GLU A 154 -0.49 -4.57 9.27
CA GLU A 154 -1.85 -5.03 9.53
C GLU A 154 -2.46 -5.58 8.24
N GLY A 155 -2.19 -6.85 7.95
CA GLY A 155 -2.76 -7.52 6.80
C GLY A 155 -3.93 -8.42 7.18
N THR A 156 -4.92 -8.51 6.30
CA THR A 156 -6.01 -9.50 6.44
C THR A 156 -5.66 -10.80 5.75
N PRO A 157 -6.33 -11.91 6.12
CA PRO A 157 -6.16 -13.18 5.43
C PRO A 157 -6.48 -13.08 3.94
N ILE A 158 -5.60 -13.66 3.12
CA ILE A 158 -5.78 -13.79 1.68
C ILE A 158 -6.99 -14.68 1.42
N ARG A 159 -7.96 -14.18 0.65
CA ARG A 159 -9.16 -14.89 0.20
C ARG A 159 -9.33 -14.71 -1.30
N LEU A 160 -9.50 -15.81 -1.99
CA LEU A 160 -9.64 -15.80 -3.46
C LEU A 160 -11.09 -15.90 -3.93
N ASP A 161 -12.03 -16.01 -3.02
CA ASP A 161 -13.45 -16.25 -3.25
C ASP A 161 -14.37 -15.08 -2.85
N ARG A 162 -13.81 -14.00 -2.27
CA ARG A 162 -14.60 -12.84 -1.81
C ARG A 162 -14.97 -11.93 -2.97
N SER A 163 -16.14 -12.16 -3.55
CA SER A 163 -16.67 -11.33 -4.63
C SER A 163 -17.23 -10.00 -4.13
N VAL A 164 -17.07 -8.97 -4.94
CA VAL A 164 -17.69 -7.66 -4.75
C VAL A 164 -19.09 -7.70 -5.39
N PRO A 165 -20.15 -7.32 -4.67
CA PRO A 165 -21.51 -7.24 -5.23
C PRO A 165 -21.58 -6.34 -6.47
N PRO A 166 -22.42 -6.67 -7.48
CA PRO A 166 -22.51 -5.92 -8.73
C PRO A 166 -22.84 -4.43 -8.53
N ASP A 167 -23.74 -4.11 -7.63
CA ASP A 167 -24.14 -2.74 -7.27
C ASP A 167 -22.97 -1.94 -6.66
N VAL A 168 -22.17 -2.59 -5.83
CA VAL A 168 -20.94 -1.98 -5.29
C VAL A 168 -19.93 -1.74 -6.40
N VAL A 169 -19.75 -2.67 -7.36
CA VAL A 169 -18.85 -2.49 -8.51
C VAL A 169 -19.27 -1.29 -9.35
N GLU A 170 -20.55 -1.09 -9.61
CA GLU A 170 -21.10 0.06 -10.35
C GLU A 170 -20.92 1.38 -9.59
N ALA A 171 -21.02 1.31 -8.26
CA ALA A 171 -20.84 2.47 -7.39
C ALA A 171 -19.39 2.82 -7.11
N LEU A 172 -18.41 1.94 -7.43
CA LEU A 172 -16.99 2.20 -7.17
C LEU A 172 -16.49 3.47 -7.85
N ARG A 173 -15.77 4.28 -7.10
CA ARG A 173 -15.14 5.52 -7.57
C ARG A 173 -13.67 5.55 -7.18
N PHE A 174 -12.86 5.96 -8.13
CA PHE A 174 -11.44 6.23 -7.97
C PHE A 174 -11.22 7.74 -7.96
N ARG A 175 -10.46 8.20 -6.98
CA ARG A 175 -10.17 9.61 -6.77
C ARG A 175 -8.89 10.01 -7.51
N SER A 176 -8.95 11.06 -8.28
CA SER A 176 -7.79 11.80 -8.76
C SER A 176 -7.77 13.19 -8.13
N GLN A 177 -6.69 13.96 -8.34
CA GLN A 177 -6.59 15.32 -7.80
C GLN A 177 -7.76 16.24 -8.18
N ARG A 178 -8.40 15.99 -9.32
CA ARG A 178 -9.43 16.91 -9.89
C ARG A 178 -10.84 16.31 -9.92
N ARG A 179 -10.99 14.99 -9.88
CA ARG A 179 -12.31 14.33 -10.04
C ARG A 179 -12.31 12.89 -9.59
N GLU A 180 -13.49 12.40 -9.30
CA GLU A 180 -13.75 10.97 -9.16
C GLU A 180 -14.14 10.34 -10.49
N ARG A 181 -13.77 9.09 -10.69
CA ARG A 181 -14.09 8.30 -11.88
C ARG A 181 -14.53 6.92 -11.48
N GLY A 182 -15.55 6.39 -12.14
CA GLY A 182 -15.92 4.97 -12.04
C GLY A 182 -14.99 4.05 -12.83
N ILE A 183 -15.17 2.76 -12.66
CA ILE A 183 -14.52 1.75 -13.50
C ILE A 183 -15.09 1.86 -14.92
N LYS A 184 -14.20 1.83 -15.90
CA LYS A 184 -14.62 1.81 -17.31
C LYS A 184 -15.03 0.39 -17.72
N HIS A 185 -15.88 0.30 -18.75
CA HIS A 185 -16.30 -0.97 -19.34
C HIS A 185 -16.97 -1.94 -18.34
N ILE A 186 -17.90 -1.41 -17.54
CA ILE A 186 -18.82 -2.21 -16.73
C ILE A 186 -20.13 -2.37 -17.49
N GLN A 187 -20.72 -3.56 -17.36
CA GLN A 187 -22.08 -3.85 -17.80
C GLN A 187 -22.70 -4.81 -16.79
N ASP A 188 -23.84 -4.47 -16.24
CA ASP A 188 -24.58 -5.24 -15.22
C ASP A 188 -23.67 -5.66 -14.04
N GLY A 189 -22.88 -4.70 -13.52
CA GLY A 189 -21.93 -4.92 -12.44
C GLY A 189 -20.73 -5.82 -12.80
N ARG A 190 -20.58 -6.22 -14.06
CA ARG A 190 -19.46 -7.05 -14.56
C ARG A 190 -18.45 -6.24 -15.33
N ILE A 191 -17.18 -6.48 -15.04
CA ILE A 191 -16.04 -5.82 -15.69
C ILE A 191 -15.75 -6.53 -17.00
N LYS A 192 -15.97 -5.85 -18.11
CA LYS A 192 -15.75 -6.40 -19.47
C LYS A 192 -14.29 -6.32 -19.92
N LYS A 193 -13.51 -5.37 -19.39
CA LYS A 193 -12.10 -5.18 -19.74
C LYS A 193 -11.28 -5.00 -18.48
N VAL A 194 -10.46 -6.00 -18.17
CA VAL A 194 -9.58 -6.03 -16.97
C VAL A 194 -8.58 -4.87 -16.97
N ILE A 195 -8.19 -4.40 -18.15
CA ILE A 195 -7.26 -3.27 -18.32
C ILE A 195 -7.73 -1.99 -17.60
N SER A 196 -9.04 -1.85 -17.34
CA SER A 196 -9.57 -0.69 -16.61
C SER A 196 -9.15 -0.63 -15.14
N LEU A 197 -8.60 -1.73 -14.61
CA LEU A 197 -8.06 -1.83 -13.24
C LEU A 197 -6.55 -2.05 -13.21
N GLN A 198 -5.87 -2.10 -14.37
CA GLN A 198 -4.41 -2.17 -14.40
C GLN A 198 -3.82 -0.86 -13.88
N GLY A 199 -3.03 -0.96 -12.82
CA GLY A 199 -2.45 0.18 -12.14
C GLY A 199 -2.77 0.19 -10.64
N ILE A 200 -2.33 1.26 -9.98
CA ILE A 200 -2.67 1.54 -8.60
C ILE A 200 -3.61 2.73 -8.61
N TYR A 201 -4.82 2.54 -8.09
CA TYR A 201 -5.85 3.56 -8.10
C TYR A 201 -6.28 3.89 -6.68
N ARG A 202 -6.28 5.18 -6.35
CA ARG A 202 -6.81 5.67 -5.08
C ARG A 202 -8.33 5.58 -5.11
N LEU A 203 -8.89 4.91 -4.11
CA LEU A 203 -10.33 4.84 -3.89
C LEU A 203 -10.86 6.19 -3.36
N SER A 204 -12.12 6.52 -3.67
CA SER A 204 -12.84 7.52 -2.90
C SER A 204 -13.13 6.99 -1.49
N ASP A 205 -13.36 7.90 -0.53
CA ASP A 205 -13.59 7.53 0.87
C ASP A 205 -14.81 6.60 1.01
N ARG A 206 -15.87 6.85 0.24
CA ARG A 206 -17.05 5.98 0.17
C ARG A 206 -16.67 4.57 -0.32
N SER A 207 -15.90 4.48 -1.40
CA SER A 207 -15.50 3.18 -1.97
C SER A 207 -14.55 2.42 -1.06
N ALA A 208 -13.67 3.12 -0.34
CA ALA A 208 -12.81 2.54 0.68
C ALA A 208 -13.62 1.98 1.86
N GLY A 209 -14.65 2.70 2.31
CA GLY A 209 -15.59 2.24 3.34
C GLY A 209 -16.37 0.98 2.91
N GLU A 210 -16.81 0.91 1.65
CA GLU A 210 -17.47 -0.30 1.13
C GLU A 210 -16.51 -1.51 1.11
N PHE A 211 -15.24 -1.32 0.72
CA PHE A 211 -14.26 -2.39 0.75
C PHE A 211 -13.96 -2.85 2.17
N ALA A 212 -13.81 -1.92 3.12
CA ALA A 212 -13.63 -2.26 4.53
C ALA A 212 -14.83 -3.05 5.07
N ARG A 213 -16.06 -2.61 4.77
CA ARG A 213 -17.29 -3.32 5.16
C ARG A 213 -17.36 -4.76 4.62
N LEU A 214 -17.00 -4.98 3.35
CA LEU A 214 -16.95 -6.30 2.74
C LEU A 214 -15.89 -7.21 3.38
N LEU A 215 -14.87 -6.63 4.00
CA LEU A 215 -13.84 -7.36 4.74
C LEU A 215 -14.19 -7.56 6.22
N HIS A 216 -15.32 -7.01 6.68
CA HIS A 216 -15.74 -7.02 8.09
C HIS A 216 -14.69 -6.37 9.04
N ILE A 217 -14.17 -5.20 8.66
CA ILE A 217 -13.14 -4.42 9.39
C ILE A 217 -13.70 -3.07 9.82
#